data_8c9672524379dbed79489de1cf19c6a6
#
_entry.id   8c9672524379dbed79489de1cf19c6a6
#
_cell.length_a   1.000
_cell.length_b   1.000
_cell.length_c   1.000
_cell.angle_alpha   90.00
_cell.angle_beta   90.00
_cell.angle_gamma   90.00
#
_symmetry.space_group_name_H-M   'P 1'
#
loop_
_entity.id
_entity.type
_entity.pdbx_description
1 polymer ?
#
loop_
_entity_poly.entity_id
_entity_poly.type
_entity_poly.pdbx_seq_one_letter_code
_entity_poly.pdbx_strand_id
1 'polypeptide(L)'
;LVARYPSIASPLVILARGYSRELPGNTHAEANALAKARTLSPERLSEMFPSAEEETPRGPDIDDVLAHTDVYTTLEPCSVRTSGLAPCADALVAAKVPRCFIGVGEPDDFVQCEGAQKLRAAGCQVVWVKGLEEECLSAARRGRQT
;
A
#
# COMPACT_ATOMS: atom_id res chain seq x y z
N LEU A 1 -4.41 0.76 2.26
CA LEU A 1 -4.79 -0.30 1.33
C LEU A 1 -6.31 -0.36 1.24
N VAL A 2 -6.87 -0.17 0.06
CA VAL A 2 -8.32 -0.14 -0.19
C VAL A 2 -8.65 -1.13 -1.30
N ALA A 3 -9.40 -2.18 -0.97
CA ALA A 3 -9.72 -3.26 -1.90
C ALA A 3 -11.10 -3.09 -2.55
N ARG A 4 -11.22 -3.53 -3.79
CA ARG A 4 -12.48 -3.80 -4.52
C ARG A 4 -12.43 -5.25 -4.99
N TYR A 5 -12.88 -6.15 -4.17
CA TYR A 5 -12.77 -7.58 -4.43
C TYR A 5 -14.18 -8.25 -4.38
N PRO A 6 -14.52 -9.18 -5.25
CA PRO A 6 -13.67 -9.77 -6.29
C PRO A 6 -13.56 -8.96 -7.60
N SER A 7 -14.26 -7.85 -7.74
CA SER A 7 -14.24 -7.07 -8.98
C SER A 7 -14.21 -5.56 -8.72
N ILE A 8 -13.93 -4.77 -9.77
CA ILE A 8 -13.94 -3.30 -9.71
C ILE A 8 -15.32 -2.73 -9.35
N ALA A 9 -16.40 -3.47 -9.58
CA ALA A 9 -17.75 -3.10 -9.22
C ALA A 9 -18.10 -3.37 -7.74
N SER A 10 -17.24 -4.13 -7.04
CA SER A 10 -17.46 -4.45 -5.62
C SER A 10 -17.30 -3.19 -4.74
N PRO A 11 -17.97 -3.15 -3.57
CA PRO A 11 -17.81 -2.06 -2.62
C PRO A 11 -16.36 -1.86 -2.20
N LEU A 12 -15.98 -0.61 -1.91
CA LEU A 12 -14.68 -0.28 -1.35
C LEU A 12 -14.58 -0.76 0.09
N VAL A 13 -13.52 -1.50 0.38
CA VAL A 13 -13.21 -1.97 1.73
C VAL A 13 -11.79 -1.53 2.11
N ILE A 14 -11.64 -0.88 3.26
CA ILE A 14 -10.32 -0.58 3.80
C ILE A 14 -9.74 -1.89 4.34
N LEU A 15 -8.75 -2.42 3.63
CA LEU A 15 -8.09 -3.68 3.99
C LEU A 15 -7.13 -3.50 5.16
N ALA A 16 -6.29 -2.48 5.11
CA ALA A 16 -5.36 -2.14 6.18
C ALA A 16 -4.88 -0.69 6.08
N ARG A 17 -4.43 -0.16 7.21
CA ARG A 17 -3.78 1.15 7.33
C ARG A 17 -2.42 0.97 7.98
N GLY A 18 -1.47 1.83 7.66
CA GLY A 18 -0.15 1.86 8.27
C GLY A 18 0.39 3.27 8.38
N TYR A 19 1.29 3.47 9.31
CA TYR A 19 2.06 4.71 9.46
C TYR A 19 3.53 4.38 9.76
N SER A 20 4.41 5.33 9.50
CA SER A 20 5.85 5.14 9.72
C SER A 20 6.16 4.91 11.20
N ARG A 21 7.04 3.94 11.48
CA ARG A 21 7.44 3.55 12.85
C ARG A 21 6.31 3.00 13.71
N GLU A 22 5.25 2.50 13.11
CA GLU A 22 4.15 1.82 13.82
C GLU A 22 4.64 0.55 14.53
N LEU A 23 5.51 -0.19 13.87
CA LEU A 23 6.18 -1.37 14.44
C LEU A 23 7.59 -0.99 14.92
N PRO A 24 8.19 -1.75 15.87
CA PRO A 24 9.54 -1.51 16.33
C PRO A 24 10.55 -1.42 15.18
N GLY A 25 11.48 -0.47 15.29
CA GLY A 25 12.48 -0.20 14.26
C GLY A 25 12.05 0.90 13.28
N ASN A 26 12.83 1.08 12.22
CA ASN A 26 12.55 2.07 11.16
C ASN A 26 11.60 1.47 10.11
N THR A 27 10.34 1.24 10.50
CA THR A 27 9.33 0.65 9.62
C THR A 27 8.58 1.74 8.85
N HIS A 28 8.23 1.45 7.58
CA HIS A 28 7.51 2.36 6.69
C HIS A 28 6.01 2.06 6.66
N ALA A 29 5.21 3.06 6.39
CA ALA A 29 3.75 2.97 6.42
C ALA A 29 3.20 1.87 5.50
N GLU A 30 3.72 1.79 4.27
CA GLU A 30 3.28 0.81 3.28
C GLU A 30 3.61 -0.62 3.73
N ALA A 31 4.84 -0.82 4.24
CA ALA A 31 5.27 -2.13 4.74
C ALA A 31 4.42 -2.58 5.94
N ASN A 32 4.09 -1.65 6.85
CA ASN A 32 3.24 -1.91 8.00
C ASN A 32 1.81 -2.27 7.59
N ALA A 33 1.25 -1.55 6.61
CA ALA A 33 -0.07 -1.86 6.07
C ALA A 33 -0.10 -3.24 5.39
N LEU A 34 0.90 -3.57 4.57
CA LEU A 34 1.01 -4.90 3.93
C LEU A 34 1.16 -6.02 4.96
N ALA A 35 2.01 -5.82 5.97
CA ALA A 35 2.19 -6.81 7.05
C ALA A 35 0.88 -7.09 7.77
N LYS A 36 0.12 -6.05 8.13
CA LYS A 36 -1.20 -6.21 8.77
C LYS A 36 -2.21 -6.88 7.85
N ALA A 37 -2.26 -6.53 6.57
CA ALA A 37 -3.14 -7.20 5.62
C ALA A 37 -2.86 -8.71 5.55
N ARG A 38 -1.57 -9.10 5.54
CA ARG A 38 -1.15 -10.50 5.48
C ARG A 38 -1.42 -11.30 6.76
N THR A 39 -1.77 -10.64 7.87
CA THR A 39 -2.19 -11.31 9.11
C THR A 39 -3.70 -11.58 9.19
N LEU A 40 -4.47 -11.10 8.22
CA LEU A 40 -5.91 -11.35 8.18
C LEU A 40 -6.17 -12.84 7.95
N SER A 41 -7.04 -13.42 8.79
CA SER A 41 -7.42 -14.81 8.63
C SER A 41 -8.39 -15.01 7.46
N PRO A 42 -8.49 -16.22 6.89
CA PRO A 42 -9.49 -16.53 5.85
C PRO A 42 -10.92 -16.18 6.26
N GLU A 43 -11.28 -16.43 7.52
CA GLU A 43 -12.60 -16.11 8.07
C GLU A 43 -12.84 -14.60 8.06
N ARG A 44 -11.81 -13.82 8.46
CA ARG A 44 -11.91 -12.35 8.45
C ARG A 44 -12.03 -11.80 7.04
N LEU A 45 -11.30 -12.38 6.08
CA LEU A 45 -11.42 -12.01 4.67
C LEU A 45 -12.83 -12.33 4.13
N SER A 46 -13.40 -13.48 4.46
CA SER A 46 -14.78 -13.82 4.07
C SER A 46 -15.81 -12.85 4.65
N GLU A 47 -15.65 -12.43 5.90
CA GLU A 47 -16.50 -11.39 6.51
C GLU A 47 -16.39 -10.03 5.80
N MET A 48 -15.17 -9.66 5.38
CA MET A 48 -14.92 -8.39 4.69
C MET A 48 -15.41 -8.41 3.25
N PHE A 49 -15.40 -9.56 2.60
CA PHE A 49 -15.75 -9.76 1.18
C PHE A 49 -16.78 -10.88 0.98
N PRO A 50 -18.00 -10.71 1.48
CA PRO A 50 -19.03 -11.78 1.44
C PRO A 50 -19.39 -12.23 0.02
N SER A 51 -19.34 -11.31 -0.95
CA SER A 51 -19.65 -11.65 -2.36
C SER A 51 -18.60 -12.57 -3.01
N ALA A 52 -17.41 -12.67 -2.43
CA ALA A 52 -16.34 -13.51 -2.97
C ALA A 52 -16.59 -15.02 -2.78
N GLU A 53 -17.40 -15.39 -1.80
CA GLU A 53 -17.74 -16.81 -1.56
C GLU A 53 -18.55 -17.42 -2.70
N GLU A 54 -19.33 -16.60 -3.40
CA GLU A 54 -20.13 -17.04 -4.56
C GLU A 54 -19.25 -17.29 -5.80
N GLU A 55 -18.13 -16.58 -5.92
CA GLU A 55 -17.24 -16.62 -7.09
C GLU A 55 -16.02 -17.53 -6.89
N THR A 56 -15.62 -17.77 -5.63
CA THR A 56 -14.44 -18.59 -5.31
C THR A 56 -14.80 -19.69 -4.31
N PRO A 57 -14.75 -20.98 -4.72
CA PRO A 57 -15.11 -22.11 -3.85
C PRO A 57 -14.27 -22.25 -2.56
N ARG A 58 -13.11 -21.62 -2.51
CA ARG A 58 -12.19 -21.64 -1.37
C ARG A 58 -12.26 -20.39 -0.48
N GLY A 59 -13.16 -19.44 -0.81
CA GLY A 59 -13.18 -18.14 -0.19
C GLY A 59 -12.04 -17.22 -0.68
N PRO A 60 -12.00 -15.96 -0.19
CA PRO A 60 -10.99 -14.97 -0.59
C PRO A 60 -9.61 -15.34 -0.05
N ASP A 61 -8.61 -15.29 -0.94
CA ASP A 61 -7.18 -15.40 -0.60
C ASP A 61 -6.54 -14.01 -0.52
N ILE A 62 -5.62 -13.80 0.42
CA ILE A 62 -5.03 -12.47 0.65
C ILE A 62 -4.23 -11.97 -0.56
N ASP A 63 -3.53 -12.83 -1.29
CA ASP A 63 -2.76 -12.41 -2.45
C ASP A 63 -3.68 -12.03 -3.62
N ASP A 64 -4.81 -12.70 -3.78
CA ASP A 64 -5.84 -12.33 -4.75
C ASP A 64 -6.50 -11.00 -4.36
N VAL A 65 -6.82 -10.80 -3.08
CA VAL A 65 -7.37 -9.53 -2.58
C VAL A 65 -6.38 -8.38 -2.80
N LEU A 66 -5.08 -8.58 -2.52
CA LEU A 66 -4.04 -7.57 -2.75
C LEU A 66 -3.93 -7.20 -4.23
N ALA A 67 -4.08 -8.13 -5.15
CA ALA A 67 -4.12 -7.87 -6.59
C ALA A 67 -5.33 -7.02 -7.04
N HIS A 68 -6.32 -6.83 -6.15
CA HIS A 68 -7.48 -5.97 -6.34
C HIS A 68 -7.47 -4.76 -5.38
N THR A 69 -6.31 -4.42 -4.84
CA THR A 69 -6.16 -3.39 -3.80
C THR A 69 -5.41 -2.18 -4.32
N ASP A 70 -6.01 -1.02 -4.18
CA ASP A 70 -5.35 0.26 -4.40
C ASP A 70 -4.54 0.68 -3.18
N VAL A 71 -3.39 1.28 -3.42
CA VAL A 71 -2.54 1.88 -2.39
C VAL A 71 -2.71 3.39 -2.41
N TYR A 72 -2.96 3.97 -1.25
CA TYR A 72 -2.94 5.42 -1.02
C TYR A 72 -1.81 5.73 -0.03
N THR A 73 -0.84 6.49 -0.45
CA THR A 73 0.32 6.85 0.38
C THR A 73 0.60 8.35 0.33
N THR A 74 1.03 8.91 1.45
CA THR A 74 1.37 10.33 1.54
C THR A 74 2.65 10.66 0.79
N LEU A 75 3.67 9.82 0.94
CA LEU A 75 4.95 9.96 0.22
C LEU A 75 5.12 8.86 -0.82
N GLU A 76 5.95 9.13 -1.81
CA GLU A 76 6.38 8.14 -2.80
C GLU A 76 6.99 6.92 -2.11
N PRO A 77 6.57 5.68 -2.45
CA PRO A 77 7.16 4.47 -1.90
C PRO A 77 8.66 4.39 -2.19
N CYS A 78 9.46 4.13 -1.18
CA CYS A 78 10.91 4.10 -1.34
C CYS A 78 11.37 3.02 -2.33
N SER A 79 12.41 3.34 -3.11
CA SER A 79 13.05 2.44 -4.08
C SER A 79 14.30 1.75 -3.53
N VAL A 80 14.87 2.27 -2.44
CA VAL A 80 16.05 1.74 -1.77
C VAL A 80 15.85 1.77 -0.26
N ARG A 81 16.33 0.77 0.44
CA ARG A 81 16.39 0.72 1.92
C ARG A 81 17.76 0.25 2.38
N THR A 82 18.29 0.95 3.37
CA THR A 82 19.58 0.59 4.00
C THR A 82 19.43 -0.39 5.16
N SER A 83 18.20 -0.67 5.60
CA SER A 83 17.91 -1.55 6.75
C SER A 83 17.94 -3.05 6.45
N GLY A 84 18.24 -3.46 5.22
CA GLY A 84 18.17 -4.87 4.78
C GLY A 84 16.75 -5.39 4.49
N LEU A 85 15.72 -4.60 4.75
CA LEU A 85 14.34 -4.93 4.38
C LEU A 85 14.07 -4.55 2.90
N ALA A 86 13.09 -5.20 2.29
CA ALA A 86 12.68 -4.85 0.93
C ALA A 86 12.21 -3.39 0.87
N PRO A 87 12.58 -2.63 -0.19
CA PRO A 87 11.98 -1.33 -0.46
C PRO A 87 10.46 -1.41 -0.60
N CYS A 88 9.76 -0.36 -0.20
CA CYS A 88 8.28 -0.37 -0.26
C CYS A 88 7.75 -0.57 -1.68
N ALA A 89 8.40 0.04 -2.70
CA ALA A 89 8.02 -0.17 -4.09
C ALA A 89 8.13 -1.65 -4.50
N ASP A 90 9.21 -2.33 -4.12
CA ASP A 90 9.40 -3.76 -4.44
C ASP A 90 8.37 -4.64 -3.71
N ALA A 91 8.02 -4.32 -2.47
CA ALA A 91 6.98 -5.03 -1.72
C ALA A 91 5.59 -4.86 -2.33
N LEU A 92 5.26 -3.66 -2.82
CA LEU A 92 4.00 -3.38 -3.51
C LEU A 92 3.94 -4.10 -4.88
N VAL A 93 5.05 -4.14 -5.62
CA VAL A 93 5.16 -4.92 -6.86
C VAL A 93 4.94 -6.40 -6.60
N ALA A 94 5.57 -6.96 -5.57
CA ALA A 94 5.41 -8.37 -5.18
C ALA A 94 3.96 -8.70 -4.77
N ALA A 95 3.26 -7.74 -4.17
CA ALA A 95 1.83 -7.85 -3.83
C ALA A 95 0.90 -7.68 -5.04
N LYS A 96 1.43 -7.34 -6.22
CA LYS A 96 0.70 -7.15 -7.49
C LYS A 96 -0.39 -6.07 -7.39
N VAL A 97 -0.18 -5.04 -6.59
CA VAL A 97 -1.15 -3.94 -6.47
C VAL A 97 -1.34 -3.25 -7.83
N PRO A 98 -2.58 -3.08 -8.31
CA PRO A 98 -2.84 -2.54 -9.65
C PRO A 98 -2.63 -1.03 -9.74
N ARG A 99 -2.88 -0.29 -8.66
CA ARG A 99 -2.81 1.18 -8.63
C ARG A 99 -2.19 1.69 -7.35
N CYS A 100 -1.38 2.76 -7.48
CA CYS A 100 -0.79 3.47 -6.35
C CYS A 100 -1.06 4.97 -6.49
N PHE A 101 -1.77 5.54 -5.54
CA PHE A 101 -2.07 6.96 -5.43
C PHE A 101 -1.06 7.60 -4.47
N ILE A 102 -0.26 8.54 -4.96
CA ILE A 102 0.84 9.18 -4.24
C ILE A 102 0.51 10.64 -4.02
N GLY A 103 0.57 11.09 -2.77
CA GLY A 103 0.29 12.49 -2.40
C GLY A 103 1.40 13.43 -2.84
N VAL A 104 2.64 13.07 -2.55
CA VAL A 104 3.81 13.90 -2.89
C VAL A 104 5.08 13.04 -3.04
N GLY A 105 6.01 13.48 -3.88
CA GLY A 105 7.34 12.90 -3.97
C GLY A 105 8.17 13.17 -2.71
N GLU A 106 9.21 12.37 -2.49
CA GLU A 106 10.16 12.70 -1.42
C GLU A 106 10.83 14.05 -1.71
N PRO A 107 10.96 14.92 -0.68
CA PRO A 107 11.71 16.16 -0.80
C PRO A 107 13.16 15.91 -1.24
N ASP A 108 13.76 16.85 -1.97
CA ASP A 108 15.13 16.77 -2.51
C ASP A 108 16.22 16.53 -1.47
N ASP A 109 15.92 16.72 -0.18
CA ASP A 109 16.80 16.45 0.97
C ASP A 109 17.03 14.94 1.22
N PHE A 110 16.34 14.09 0.47
CA PHE A 110 16.42 12.62 0.54
C PHE A 110 16.97 12.08 -0.78
N VAL A 111 17.48 10.84 -0.71
CA VAL A 111 17.91 10.08 -1.89
C VAL A 111 16.79 10.11 -2.95
N GLN A 112 17.15 10.44 -4.19
CA GLN A 112 16.18 10.44 -5.30
C GLN A 112 15.38 9.13 -5.28
N CYS A 113 14.08 9.25 -5.04
CA CYS A 113 13.20 8.11 -4.97
C CYS A 113 12.74 7.74 -6.40
N GLU A 114 12.96 6.50 -6.79
CA GLU A 114 12.53 5.94 -8.07
C GLU A 114 11.34 4.96 -7.90
N GLY A 115 10.66 5.05 -6.77
CA GLY A 115 9.58 4.13 -6.43
C GLY A 115 8.44 4.15 -7.46
N ALA A 116 8.02 5.34 -7.88
CA ALA A 116 6.99 5.49 -8.91
C ALA A 116 7.42 4.87 -10.25
N GLN A 117 8.70 5.01 -10.64
CA GLN A 117 9.22 4.40 -11.87
C GLN A 117 9.22 2.87 -11.76
N LYS A 118 9.66 2.31 -10.64
CA LYS A 118 9.62 0.86 -10.38
C LYS A 118 8.19 0.31 -10.45
N LEU A 119 7.24 1.00 -9.82
CA LEU A 119 5.83 0.60 -9.86
C LEU A 119 5.29 0.60 -11.29
N ARG A 120 5.54 1.66 -12.06
CA ARG A 120 5.11 1.74 -13.47
C ARG A 120 5.75 0.66 -14.33
N ALA A 121 7.04 0.40 -14.17
CA ALA A 121 7.76 -0.64 -14.91
C ALA A 121 7.19 -2.04 -14.66
N ALA A 122 6.62 -2.27 -13.47
CA ALA A 122 5.94 -3.51 -13.10
C ALA A 122 4.45 -3.58 -13.51
N GLY A 123 3.94 -2.56 -14.21
CA GLY A 123 2.55 -2.49 -14.66
C GLY A 123 1.56 -1.87 -13.66
N CYS A 124 2.04 -1.36 -12.53
CA CYS A 124 1.19 -0.62 -11.58
C CYS A 124 0.88 0.78 -12.13
N GLN A 125 -0.39 1.16 -12.13
CA GLN A 125 -0.80 2.52 -12.46
C GLN A 125 -0.46 3.47 -11.32
N VAL A 126 0.40 4.45 -11.56
CA VAL A 126 0.77 5.47 -10.58
C VAL A 126 -0.02 6.75 -10.85
N VAL A 127 -0.72 7.23 -9.84
CA VAL A 127 -1.52 8.46 -9.88
C VAL A 127 -0.97 9.43 -8.84
N TRP A 128 -0.51 10.60 -9.28
CA TRP A 128 -0.13 11.70 -8.40
C TRP A 128 -1.38 12.49 -8.01
N VAL A 129 -1.67 12.55 -6.72
CA VAL A 129 -2.83 13.26 -6.18
C VAL A 129 -2.46 14.73 -6.01
N LYS A 130 -3.09 15.62 -6.79
CA LYS A 130 -2.82 17.05 -6.73
C LYS A 130 -3.66 17.75 -5.67
N GLY A 131 -3.07 18.78 -5.03
CA GLY A 131 -3.75 19.64 -4.08
C GLY A 131 -3.71 19.17 -2.63
N LEU A 132 -2.97 18.09 -2.34
CA LEU A 132 -2.76 17.57 -0.98
C LEU A 132 -1.27 17.49 -0.60
N GLU A 133 -0.40 18.11 -1.39
CA GLU A 133 1.07 18.00 -1.23
C GLU A 133 1.53 18.50 0.15
N GLU A 134 1.02 19.66 0.59
CA GLU A 134 1.38 20.25 1.89
C GLU A 134 0.91 19.39 3.06
N GLU A 135 -0.31 18.88 3.01
CA GLU A 135 -0.87 18.00 4.04
C GLU A 135 -0.11 16.69 4.12
N CYS A 136 0.25 16.13 2.96
CA CYS A 136 1.04 14.90 2.87
C CYS A 136 2.43 15.09 3.46
N LEU A 137 3.13 16.19 3.14
CA LEU A 137 4.43 16.53 3.71
C LEU A 137 4.33 16.78 5.22
N SER A 138 3.30 17.49 5.67
CA SER A 138 3.05 17.73 7.09
C SER A 138 2.84 16.43 7.86
N ALA A 139 2.05 15.50 7.31
CA ALA A 139 1.82 14.18 7.90
C ALA A 139 3.12 13.37 8.01
N ALA A 140 3.95 13.39 6.96
CA ALA A 140 5.22 12.68 6.94
C ALA A 140 6.24 13.24 7.94
N ARG A 141 6.26 14.57 8.13
CA ARG A 141 7.18 15.24 9.08
C ARG A 141 6.78 15.01 10.54
N ARG A 142 5.49 14.89 10.84
CA ARG A 142 5.03 14.60 12.22
C ARG A 142 5.57 13.28 12.78
N GLY A 143 5.73 12.28 11.94
CA GLY A 143 6.32 10.99 12.33
C GLY A 143 7.82 11.03 12.63
N ARG A 144 8.51 12.18 12.39
CA ARG A 144 9.94 12.36 12.63
C ARG A 144 10.25 13.13 13.92
N GLN A 145 9.27 13.80 14.52
CA GLN A 145 9.47 14.63 15.72
C GLN A 145 9.41 13.83 17.04
N THR A 146 9.23 12.56 16.95
CA THR A 146 9.30 11.61 18.09
C THR A 146 10.50 10.65 17.92
#